data_cdf4209d8f281222d7880f37cc933313
#
_entry.id   cdf4209d8f281222d7880f37cc933313
#
_cell.length_a   1.000
_cell.length_b   1.000
_cell.length_c   1.000
_cell.angle_alpha   90.00
_cell.angle_beta   90.00
_cell.angle_gamma   90.00
#
_symmetry.space_group_name_H-M   'P 1'
#
loop_
_entity.id
_entity.type
_entity.pdbx_description
1 polymer ?
#
loop_
_entity_poly.entity_id
_entity_poly.type
_entity_poly.pdbx_seq_one_letter_code
_entity_poly.pdbx_strand_id
1 'polypeptide(L)'
;SKSLASIGGFVAADAETINWMKHNSRSYIFSASISPAATAAAMAAFDIMESEPWRQDNLWKVTNHALNGFRQLGFEIGNTETPIIPLFVRDNEKTFIVTKMLLDEGVFVNPVISPAVAPDDTLIRISLMATHTTEQIDYAIDKIYKCFKRLEILK
;
A
#
# COMPACT_ATOMS: atom_id res chain seq x y z
N SER A 1 11.43 4.34 1.09
CA SER A 1 11.24 3.07 1.81
C SER A 1 10.17 2.16 1.18
N LYS A 2 9.77 2.40 -0.06
CA LYS A 2 8.91 1.53 -0.88
C LYS A 2 9.71 1.02 -2.07
N SER A 3 9.39 1.41 -3.29
CA SER A 3 10.07 0.93 -4.50
C SER A 3 11.58 1.16 -4.50
N LEU A 4 12.08 2.25 -3.91
CA LEU A 4 13.52 2.52 -3.82
C LEU A 4 14.25 1.74 -2.71
N ALA A 5 13.54 0.95 -1.89
CA ALA A 5 14.10 0.06 -0.86
C ALA A 5 15.15 0.73 0.08
N SER A 6 15.04 2.04 0.30
CA SER A 6 16.03 2.86 1.02
C SER A 6 15.34 3.86 1.95
N ILE A 7 16.11 4.54 2.77
CA ILE A 7 15.65 5.63 3.64
C ILE A 7 16.18 6.97 3.16
N GLY A 8 15.58 8.06 3.64
CA GLY A 8 15.93 9.40 3.22
C GLY A 8 15.06 9.90 2.07
N GLY A 9 15.52 10.92 1.41
CA GLY A 9 14.84 11.52 0.27
C GLY A 9 15.82 12.34 -0.56
N PHE A 10 15.42 12.65 -1.79
CA PHE A 10 16.18 13.52 -2.68
C PHE A 10 15.22 14.36 -3.52
N VAL A 11 15.74 15.46 -4.05
CA VAL A 11 15.05 16.29 -5.03
C VAL A 11 15.93 16.43 -6.25
N ALA A 12 15.35 16.22 -7.42
CA ALA A 12 15.99 16.47 -8.71
C ALA A 12 15.15 17.51 -9.46
N ALA A 13 15.79 18.63 -9.84
CA ALA A 13 15.18 19.72 -10.57
C ALA A 13 16.27 20.51 -11.32
N ASP A 14 15.89 21.60 -12.00
CA ASP A 14 16.85 22.52 -12.61
C ASP A 14 17.80 23.16 -11.57
N ALA A 15 18.92 23.67 -12.07
CA ALA A 15 20.00 24.20 -11.21
C ALA A 15 19.55 25.40 -10.35
N GLU A 16 18.65 26.24 -10.86
CA GLU A 16 18.15 27.42 -10.15
C GLU A 16 17.28 26.98 -8.96
N THR A 17 16.33 26.08 -9.20
CA THR A 17 15.48 25.49 -8.15
C THR A 17 16.31 24.79 -7.08
N ILE A 18 17.28 23.96 -7.45
CA ILE A 18 18.14 23.26 -6.49
C ILE A 18 18.97 24.25 -5.69
N ASN A 19 19.52 25.30 -6.33
CA ASN A 19 20.29 26.31 -5.63
C ASN A 19 19.42 27.10 -4.63
N TRP A 20 18.20 27.46 -5.02
CA TRP A 20 17.25 28.10 -4.11
C TRP A 20 16.92 27.20 -2.91
N MET A 21 16.64 25.91 -3.15
CA MET A 21 16.32 24.94 -2.09
C MET A 21 17.47 24.77 -1.10
N LYS A 22 18.71 24.72 -1.56
CA LYS A 22 19.91 24.63 -0.68
C LYS A 22 19.99 25.76 0.34
N HIS A 23 19.53 26.96 -0.04
CA HIS A 23 19.61 28.14 0.82
C HIS A 23 18.34 28.43 1.63
N ASN A 24 17.20 27.88 1.22
CA ASN A 24 15.90 28.22 1.81
C ASN A 24 15.18 27.03 2.48
N SER A 25 15.57 25.77 2.18
CA SER A 25 14.93 24.60 2.77
C SER A 25 15.49 24.29 4.15
N ARG A 26 14.70 24.55 5.18
CA ARG A 26 15.07 24.22 6.57
C ARG A 26 15.29 22.71 6.74
N SER A 27 14.48 21.88 6.14
CA SER A 27 14.63 20.42 6.19
C SER A 27 15.98 19.98 5.62
N TYR A 28 16.45 20.59 4.55
CA TYR A 28 17.75 20.30 3.96
C TYR A 28 18.90 20.74 4.87
N ILE A 29 18.83 21.95 5.42
CA ILE A 29 19.89 22.54 6.25
C ILE A 29 20.06 21.77 7.57
N PHE A 30 18.96 21.32 8.18
CA PHE A 30 18.95 20.68 9.49
C PHE A 30 18.89 19.14 9.45
N SER A 31 19.08 18.53 8.28
CA SER A 31 19.11 17.07 8.12
C SER A 31 20.50 16.60 7.70
N ALA A 32 20.88 15.44 8.19
CA ALA A 32 22.06 14.75 7.67
C ALA A 32 21.78 14.21 6.26
N SER A 33 22.82 14.22 5.41
CA SER A 33 22.73 13.65 4.07
C SER A 33 22.46 12.16 4.11
N ILE A 34 21.77 11.66 3.09
CA ILE A 34 21.58 10.23 2.86
C ILE A 34 22.95 9.51 2.82
N SER A 35 23.05 8.36 3.46
CA SER A 35 24.31 7.60 3.49
C SER A 35 24.67 7.03 2.12
N PRO A 36 25.97 6.78 1.83
CA PRO A 36 26.38 6.16 0.57
C PRO A 36 25.70 4.81 0.31
N ALA A 37 25.53 3.99 1.34
CA ALA A 37 24.85 2.69 1.22
C ALA A 37 23.38 2.85 0.83
N ALA A 38 22.65 3.79 1.46
CA ALA A 38 21.26 4.07 1.12
C ALA A 38 21.11 4.68 -0.29
N THR A 39 22.09 5.49 -0.72
CA THR A 39 22.14 6.03 -2.08
C THR A 39 22.36 4.92 -3.11
N ALA A 40 23.33 4.02 -2.88
CA ALA A 40 23.60 2.89 -3.75
C ALA A 40 22.39 1.95 -3.88
N ALA A 41 21.67 1.68 -2.77
CA ALA A 41 20.45 0.90 -2.80
C ALA A 41 19.36 1.56 -3.66
N ALA A 42 19.19 2.88 -3.56
CA ALA A 42 18.23 3.61 -4.38
C ALA A 42 18.62 3.58 -5.87
N MET A 43 19.90 3.74 -6.20
CA MET A 43 20.40 3.64 -7.58
C MET A 43 20.14 2.25 -8.17
N ALA A 44 20.49 1.18 -7.45
CA ALA A 44 20.20 -0.18 -7.90
C ALA A 44 18.69 -0.44 -8.10
N ALA A 45 17.84 0.16 -7.28
CA ALA A 45 16.39 0.06 -7.45
C ALA A 45 15.92 0.76 -8.75
N PHE A 46 16.52 1.87 -9.16
CA PHE A 46 16.25 2.50 -10.46
C PHE A 46 16.65 1.60 -11.61
N ASP A 47 17.86 1.03 -11.56
CA ASP A 47 18.35 0.10 -12.61
C ASP A 47 17.39 -1.10 -12.77
N ILE A 48 16.89 -1.65 -11.65
CA ILE A 48 15.90 -2.74 -11.67
C ILE A 48 14.56 -2.27 -12.25
N MET A 49 14.09 -1.07 -11.90
CA MET A 49 12.82 -0.55 -12.43
C MET A 49 12.89 -0.38 -13.97
N GLU A 50 14.04 0.01 -14.50
CA GLU A 50 14.25 0.15 -15.95
C GLU A 50 14.40 -1.20 -16.66
N SER A 51 15.14 -2.14 -16.05
CA SER A 51 15.46 -3.43 -16.67
C SER A 51 14.39 -4.50 -16.48
N GLU A 52 13.50 -4.37 -15.48
CA GLU A 52 12.51 -5.38 -15.13
C GLU A 52 11.06 -4.82 -15.11
N PRO A 53 10.55 -4.29 -16.23
CA PRO A 53 9.20 -3.70 -16.32
C PRO A 53 8.09 -4.72 -16.01
N TRP A 54 8.35 -6.02 -16.19
CA TRP A 54 7.43 -7.10 -15.87
C TRP A 54 6.92 -7.05 -14.41
N ARG A 55 7.68 -6.48 -13.49
CA ARG A 55 7.25 -6.31 -12.08
C ARG A 55 6.04 -5.40 -11.98
N GLN A 56 6.07 -4.30 -12.71
CA GLN A 56 4.94 -3.36 -12.75
C GLN A 56 3.74 -3.98 -13.47
N ASP A 57 3.98 -4.69 -14.57
CA ASP A 57 2.93 -5.39 -15.31
C ASP A 57 2.22 -6.43 -14.43
N ASN A 58 3.00 -7.24 -13.69
CA ASN A 58 2.43 -8.21 -12.77
C ASN A 58 1.67 -7.52 -11.62
N LEU A 59 2.19 -6.43 -11.06
CA LEU A 59 1.48 -5.66 -10.03
C LEU A 59 0.11 -5.20 -10.53
N TRP A 60 0.03 -4.66 -11.75
CA TRP A 60 -1.25 -4.25 -12.33
C TRP A 60 -2.16 -5.43 -12.63
N LYS A 61 -1.62 -6.56 -13.07
CA LYS A 61 -2.39 -7.79 -13.28
C LYS A 61 -3.08 -8.24 -12.00
N VAL A 62 -2.34 -8.38 -10.91
CA VAL A 62 -2.91 -8.82 -9.62
C VAL A 62 -3.81 -7.76 -9.00
N THR A 63 -3.53 -6.48 -9.22
CA THR A 63 -4.38 -5.37 -8.77
C THR A 63 -5.74 -5.40 -9.44
N ASN A 64 -5.78 -5.49 -10.76
CA ASN A 64 -7.02 -5.56 -11.52
C ASN A 64 -7.84 -6.80 -11.17
N HIS A 65 -7.16 -7.94 -10.95
CA HIS A 65 -7.80 -9.17 -10.49
C HIS A 65 -8.46 -8.97 -9.11
N ALA A 66 -7.75 -8.40 -8.16
CA ALA A 66 -8.27 -8.12 -6.82
C ALA A 66 -9.44 -7.12 -6.83
N LEU A 67 -9.30 -6.00 -7.55
CA LEU A 67 -10.36 -4.99 -7.68
C LEU A 67 -11.65 -5.58 -8.25
N ASN A 68 -11.53 -6.39 -9.29
CA ASN A 68 -12.67 -7.07 -9.90
C ASN A 68 -13.31 -8.07 -8.93
N GLY A 69 -12.51 -8.89 -8.25
CA GLY A 69 -12.99 -9.86 -7.27
C GLY A 69 -13.76 -9.20 -6.12
N PHE A 70 -13.21 -8.14 -5.52
CA PHE A 70 -13.91 -7.41 -4.44
C PHE A 70 -15.17 -6.73 -4.93
N ARG A 71 -15.17 -6.09 -6.10
CA ARG A 71 -16.37 -5.45 -6.68
C ARG A 71 -17.49 -6.46 -6.97
N GLN A 72 -17.15 -7.61 -7.55
CA GLN A 72 -18.12 -8.67 -7.84
C GLN A 72 -18.78 -9.24 -6.57
N LEU A 73 -18.06 -9.28 -5.46
CA LEU A 73 -18.58 -9.73 -4.18
C LEU A 73 -19.30 -8.63 -3.37
N GLY A 74 -19.41 -7.42 -3.93
CA GLY A 74 -20.14 -6.31 -3.33
C GLY A 74 -19.40 -5.59 -2.20
N PHE A 75 -18.08 -5.70 -2.13
CA PHE A 75 -17.31 -4.93 -1.15
C PHE A 75 -17.32 -3.44 -1.45
N GLU A 76 -17.42 -2.63 -0.41
CA GLU A 76 -17.23 -1.20 -0.52
C GLU A 76 -15.72 -0.89 -0.51
N ILE A 77 -15.20 -0.51 -1.69
CA ILE A 77 -13.77 -0.22 -1.91
C ILE A 77 -13.51 1.24 -2.33
N GLY A 78 -14.54 2.08 -2.34
CA GLY A 78 -14.44 3.44 -2.85
C GLY A 78 -14.05 3.49 -4.34
N ASN A 79 -13.41 4.59 -4.73
CA ASN A 79 -12.98 4.84 -6.11
C ASN A 79 -11.50 4.48 -6.34
N THR A 80 -10.97 3.51 -5.60
CA THR A 80 -9.56 3.14 -5.76
C THR A 80 -9.28 2.49 -7.11
N GLU A 81 -8.16 2.90 -7.71
CA GLU A 81 -7.60 2.38 -8.96
C GLU A 81 -6.12 2.00 -8.76
N THR A 82 -5.69 1.81 -7.50
CA THR A 82 -4.29 1.59 -7.15
C THR A 82 -4.08 0.20 -6.52
N PRO A 83 -2.82 -0.27 -6.39
CA PRO A 83 -2.50 -1.50 -5.67
C PRO A 83 -2.81 -1.46 -4.17
N ILE A 84 -3.35 -0.36 -3.67
CA ILE A 84 -3.83 -0.21 -2.29
C ILE A 84 -5.35 -0.16 -2.31
N ILE A 85 -5.97 -1.19 -1.75
CA ILE A 85 -7.42 -1.37 -1.78
C ILE A 85 -7.98 -1.21 -0.37
N PRO A 86 -8.78 -0.17 -0.09
CA PRO A 86 -9.51 -0.05 1.16
C PRO A 86 -10.73 -0.97 1.11
N LEU A 87 -10.98 -1.71 2.18
CA LEU A 87 -12.24 -2.42 2.40
C LEU A 87 -12.89 -1.79 3.62
N PHE A 88 -13.96 -1.03 3.42
CA PHE A 88 -14.63 -0.31 4.49
C PHE A 88 -15.36 -1.26 5.44
N VAL A 89 -15.12 -1.07 6.72
CA VAL A 89 -15.76 -1.83 7.82
C VAL A 89 -16.73 -0.93 8.59
N ARG A 90 -16.40 0.37 8.71
CA ARG A 90 -17.19 1.43 9.34
C ARG A 90 -17.50 1.20 10.82
N ASP A 91 -16.70 0.38 11.48
CA ASP A 91 -16.80 0.06 12.90
C ASP A 91 -15.41 -0.27 13.44
N ASN A 92 -14.98 0.42 14.50
CA ASN A 92 -13.63 0.26 15.07
C ASN A 92 -13.43 -1.15 15.65
N GLU A 93 -14.38 -1.67 16.40
CA GLU A 93 -14.26 -2.97 17.07
C GLU A 93 -14.22 -4.09 16.02
N LYS A 94 -15.15 -4.08 15.07
CA LYS A 94 -15.18 -5.03 13.96
C LYS A 94 -13.91 -4.97 13.12
N THR A 95 -13.30 -3.77 12.93
CA THR A 95 -12.05 -3.61 12.21
C THR A 95 -10.90 -4.36 12.88
N PHE A 96 -10.80 -4.31 14.20
CA PHE A 96 -9.79 -5.10 14.93
C PHE A 96 -10.09 -6.60 14.89
N ILE A 97 -11.36 -6.96 15.11
CA ILE A 97 -11.78 -8.37 15.11
C ILE A 97 -11.50 -9.01 13.75
N VAL A 98 -11.92 -8.38 12.65
CA VAL A 98 -11.67 -8.92 11.29
C VAL A 98 -10.19 -9.02 10.97
N THR A 99 -9.39 -8.02 11.39
CA THR A 99 -7.92 -8.06 11.20
C THR A 99 -7.31 -9.26 11.93
N LYS A 100 -7.71 -9.51 13.17
CA LYS A 100 -7.23 -10.67 13.93
C LYS A 100 -7.66 -12.00 13.30
N MET A 101 -8.93 -12.12 12.90
CA MET A 101 -9.44 -13.30 12.22
C MET A 101 -8.67 -13.62 10.94
N LEU A 102 -8.38 -12.58 10.14
CA LEU A 102 -7.63 -12.73 8.89
C LEU A 102 -6.18 -13.15 9.14
N LEU A 103 -5.54 -12.61 10.19
CA LEU A 103 -4.20 -13.01 10.58
C LEU A 103 -4.16 -14.49 10.96
N ASP A 104 -5.16 -14.99 11.69
CA ASP A 104 -5.27 -16.40 12.08
C ASP A 104 -5.51 -17.32 10.85
N GLU A 105 -6.10 -16.80 9.79
CA GLU A 105 -6.26 -17.46 8.48
C GLU A 105 -5.04 -17.26 7.55
N GLY A 106 -3.96 -16.64 8.02
CA GLY A 106 -2.74 -16.41 7.23
C GLY A 106 -2.82 -15.24 6.25
N VAL A 107 -3.81 -14.36 6.40
CA VAL A 107 -3.96 -13.15 5.57
C VAL A 107 -3.60 -11.91 6.40
N PHE A 108 -2.47 -11.29 6.08
CA PHE A 108 -2.03 -10.07 6.74
C PHE A 108 -2.64 -8.83 6.10
N VAL A 109 -3.33 -8.01 6.89
CA VAL A 109 -3.92 -6.74 6.49
C VAL A 109 -3.67 -5.67 7.55
N ASN A 110 -3.76 -4.39 7.18
CA ASN A 110 -3.60 -3.28 8.11
C ASN A 110 -4.96 -2.69 8.49
N PRO A 111 -5.34 -2.65 9.78
CA PRO A 111 -6.47 -1.87 10.22
C PRO A 111 -6.14 -0.38 10.11
N VAL A 112 -7.09 0.41 9.65
CA VAL A 112 -7.02 1.88 9.59
C VAL A 112 -8.23 2.43 10.31
N ILE A 113 -7.97 3.08 11.44
CA ILE A 113 -9.00 3.58 12.37
C ILE A 113 -8.77 5.06 12.67
N SER A 114 -9.71 5.70 13.36
CA SER A 114 -9.53 7.05 13.90
C SER A 114 -8.29 7.11 14.84
N PRO A 115 -7.46 8.17 14.79
CA PRO A 115 -7.64 9.42 14.04
C PRO A 115 -7.05 9.44 12.61
N ALA A 116 -6.55 8.30 12.09
CA ALA A 116 -5.99 8.24 10.74
C ALA A 116 -7.07 8.41 9.65
N VAL A 117 -8.31 8.06 9.97
CA VAL A 117 -9.52 8.30 9.17
C VAL A 117 -10.63 8.82 10.08
N ALA A 118 -11.73 9.33 9.51
CA ALA A 118 -12.92 9.66 10.31
C ALA A 118 -13.48 8.40 11.02
N PRO A 119 -14.16 8.54 12.18
CA PRO A 119 -14.66 7.38 12.93
C PRO A 119 -15.54 6.43 12.11
N ASP A 120 -16.34 6.97 11.19
CA ASP A 120 -17.24 6.21 10.33
C ASP A 120 -16.57 5.70 9.04
N ASP A 121 -15.28 5.98 8.83
CA ASP A 121 -14.51 5.59 7.65
C ASP A 121 -13.44 4.52 7.95
N THR A 122 -13.63 3.78 9.05
CA THR A 122 -12.70 2.72 9.41
C THR A 122 -12.72 1.59 8.40
N LEU A 123 -11.56 1.04 8.13
CA LEU A 123 -11.33 0.07 7.06
C LEU A 123 -10.18 -0.87 7.37
N ILE A 124 -10.09 -1.96 6.63
CA ILE A 124 -8.84 -2.70 6.47
C ILE A 124 -8.20 -2.31 5.13
N ARG A 125 -6.89 -2.16 5.13
CA ARG A 125 -6.11 -1.81 3.94
C ARG A 125 -5.40 -3.04 3.39
N ILE A 126 -5.72 -3.39 2.15
CA ILE A 126 -4.99 -4.38 1.37
C ILE A 126 -3.88 -3.66 0.60
N SER A 127 -2.65 -4.19 0.68
CA SER A 127 -1.51 -3.66 -0.07
C SER A 127 -0.93 -4.79 -0.93
N LEU A 128 -1.00 -4.63 -2.24
CA LEU A 128 -0.54 -5.63 -3.19
C LEU A 128 0.93 -5.40 -3.57
N MET A 129 1.60 -6.47 -3.93
CA MET A 129 2.99 -6.48 -4.38
C MET A 129 3.11 -7.20 -5.72
N ALA A 130 4.15 -6.85 -6.48
CA ALA A 130 4.45 -7.48 -7.77
C ALA A 130 4.75 -8.99 -7.67
N THR A 131 5.07 -9.48 -6.49
CA THR A 131 5.37 -10.90 -6.23
C THR A 131 4.16 -11.74 -5.83
N HIS A 132 2.99 -11.11 -5.64
CA HIS A 132 1.77 -11.87 -5.40
C HIS A 132 1.33 -12.62 -6.64
N THR A 133 0.72 -13.80 -6.43
CA THR A 133 0.08 -14.58 -7.48
C THR A 133 -1.44 -14.42 -7.45
N THR A 134 -2.10 -14.75 -8.54
CA THR A 134 -3.58 -14.72 -8.61
C THR A 134 -4.21 -15.68 -7.62
N GLU A 135 -3.62 -16.84 -7.39
CA GLU A 135 -4.08 -17.84 -6.43
C GLU A 135 -4.01 -17.33 -4.97
N GLN A 136 -2.96 -16.56 -4.65
CA GLN A 136 -2.84 -15.91 -3.34
C GLN A 136 -3.92 -14.83 -3.16
N ILE A 137 -4.21 -14.08 -4.22
CA ILE A 137 -5.27 -13.07 -4.21
C ILE A 137 -6.64 -13.72 -4.05
N ASP A 138 -6.93 -14.80 -4.79
CA ASP A 138 -8.19 -15.54 -4.67
C ASP A 138 -8.37 -16.13 -3.27
N TYR A 139 -7.30 -16.69 -2.70
CA TYR A 139 -7.30 -17.15 -1.32
C TYR A 139 -7.65 -16.03 -0.33
N ALA A 140 -6.98 -14.88 -0.46
CA ALA A 140 -7.22 -13.74 0.41
C ALA A 140 -8.66 -13.21 0.27
N ILE A 141 -9.19 -13.11 -0.94
CA ILE A 141 -10.57 -12.68 -1.22
C ILE A 141 -11.56 -13.63 -0.54
N ASP A 142 -11.39 -14.96 -0.68
CA ASP A 142 -12.26 -15.95 -0.05
C ASP A 142 -12.28 -15.81 1.47
N LYS A 143 -11.09 -15.68 2.09
CA LYS A 143 -10.98 -15.50 3.54
C LYS A 143 -11.58 -14.19 4.03
N ILE A 144 -11.32 -13.10 3.34
CA ILE A 144 -11.89 -11.79 3.65
C ILE A 144 -13.43 -11.84 3.53
N TYR A 145 -13.95 -12.42 2.46
CA TYR A 145 -15.38 -12.57 2.28
C TYR A 145 -16.04 -13.33 3.43
N LYS A 146 -15.49 -14.49 3.81
CA LYS A 146 -16.01 -15.30 4.93
C LYS A 146 -15.98 -14.54 6.26
N CYS A 147 -14.89 -13.83 6.56
CA CYS A 147 -14.77 -13.03 7.78
C CYS A 147 -15.77 -11.87 7.82
N PHE A 148 -15.93 -11.15 6.69
CA PHE A 148 -16.88 -10.05 6.58
C PHE A 148 -18.33 -10.50 6.72
N LYS A 149 -18.70 -11.65 6.10
CA LYS A 149 -20.02 -12.26 6.27
C LYS A 149 -20.28 -12.67 7.72
N ARG A 150 -19.30 -13.31 8.38
CA ARG A 150 -19.44 -13.76 9.78
C ARG A 150 -19.65 -12.61 10.76
N LEU A 151 -19.10 -11.44 10.47
CA LEU A 151 -19.22 -10.23 11.30
C LEU A 151 -20.37 -9.32 10.84
N GLU A 152 -21.16 -9.75 9.86
CA GLU A 152 -22.25 -8.95 9.30
C GLU A 152 -21.80 -7.55 8.81
N ILE A 153 -20.58 -7.47 8.28
CA ILE A 153 -20.05 -6.25 7.65
C ILE A 153 -20.54 -6.18 6.20
N LEU A 154 -20.51 -7.30 5.51
CA LEU A 154 -21.01 -7.45 4.15
C LEU A 154 -22.42 -8.09 4.20
N LYS A 155 -23.39 -7.42 3.57
CA LYS A 155 -24.79 -7.87 3.49
C LYS A 155 -25.01 -9.01 2.48
#